data_d327c472fb08ed38dc5a9f2978f2ad08
#
_entry.id   d327c472fb08ed38dc5a9f2978f2ad08
#
_cell.length_a   1.000
_cell.length_b   1.000
_cell.length_c   1.000
_cell.angle_alpha   90.00
_cell.angle_beta   90.00
_cell.angle_gamma   90.00
#
_symmetry.space_group_name_H-M   'P 1'
#
loop_
_entity.id
_entity.type
_entity.pdbx_description
1 polymer ?
#
loop_
_entity_poly.entity_id
_entity_poly.type
_entity_poly.pdbx_seq_one_letter_code
_entity_poly.pdbx_strand_id
1 'polypeptide(L)'
;MAEVEKKTENLVYAKPKLITDNVMHYCPGCSHGTVHKLIAEVIEEMGLAEKTVGISPVGCSVFAYNYIDIDWIEAAHGRALAVATAVKRLYPQNMVFTYQGDGDLSA
;
A
#
# COMPACT_ATOMS: atom_id res chain seq x y z
N MET A 1 4.66 0.04 22.03
CA MET A 1 3.40 0.73 21.78
C MET A 1 2.88 1.50 22.98
N ALA A 2 3.07 0.99 24.18
CA ALA A 2 2.67 1.71 25.39
C ALA A 2 3.34 3.09 25.52
N GLU A 3 4.59 3.22 25.11
CA GLU A 3 5.28 4.50 25.12
C GLU A 3 4.67 5.52 24.16
N VAL A 4 4.23 5.06 22.98
CA VAL A 4 3.57 5.92 22.00
C VAL A 4 2.23 6.38 22.54
N GLU A 5 1.48 5.51 23.16
CA GLU A 5 0.19 5.84 23.76
C GLU A 5 0.32 6.86 24.87
N LYS A 6 1.35 6.73 25.71
CA LYS A 6 1.59 7.68 26.79
C LYS A 6 1.96 9.08 26.30
N LYS A 7 2.50 9.20 25.09
CA LYS A 7 2.90 10.47 24.48
C LYS A 7 1.83 11.09 23.59
N THR A 8 0.66 10.45 23.48
CA THR A 8 -0.37 10.87 22.52
C THR A 8 -1.10 12.15 22.88
N GLU A 9 -1.02 12.62 24.11
CA GLU A 9 -1.71 13.85 24.55
C GLU A 9 -1.38 15.07 23.68
N ASN A 10 -0.14 15.15 23.17
CA ASN A 10 0.32 16.26 22.34
C ASN A 10 0.56 15.85 20.90
N LEU A 11 0.08 14.66 20.51
CA LEU A 11 0.32 14.13 19.18
C LEU A 11 -0.67 14.72 18.19
N VAL A 12 -0.16 15.41 17.18
CA VAL A 12 -0.99 15.95 16.10
C VAL A 12 -1.16 14.91 14.99
N TYR A 13 -0.12 14.14 14.74
CA TYR A 13 -0.12 13.13 13.68
C TYR A 13 0.85 12.00 14.02
N ALA A 14 0.48 10.78 13.69
CA ALA A 14 1.36 9.62 13.82
C ALA A 14 1.36 8.83 12.51
N LYS A 15 2.52 8.28 12.17
CA LYS A 15 2.64 7.41 11.00
C LYS A 15 1.68 6.24 11.13
N PRO A 16 0.94 5.85 10.07
CA PRO A 16 0.08 4.67 10.11
C PRO A 16 0.88 3.42 10.50
N LYS A 17 0.25 2.54 11.25
CA LYS A 17 0.89 1.30 11.69
C LYS A 17 1.21 0.37 10.52
N LEU A 18 0.47 0.47 9.43
CA LEU A 18 0.70 -0.35 8.24
C LEU A 18 1.93 0.08 7.46
N ILE A 19 2.46 1.28 7.67
CA ILE A 19 3.71 1.69 7.06
C ILE A 19 4.87 1.05 7.82
N THR A 20 5.71 0.32 7.10
CA THR A 20 6.88 -0.35 7.67
C THR A 20 8.01 0.64 7.95
N ASP A 21 9.05 0.18 8.65
CA ASP A 21 10.22 1.00 8.94
C ASP A 21 11.27 0.96 7.84
N ASN A 22 10.99 0.29 6.73
CA ASN A 22 11.91 0.26 5.60
C ASN A 22 12.05 1.64 4.96
N VAL A 23 13.27 1.99 4.61
CA VAL A 23 13.55 3.25 3.92
C VAL A 23 13.04 3.15 2.49
N MET A 24 12.19 4.10 2.10
CA MET A 24 11.63 4.14 0.75
C MET A 24 12.69 4.51 -0.27
N HIS A 25 12.65 3.86 -1.42
CA HIS A 25 13.58 4.13 -2.52
C HIS A 25 13.18 5.34 -3.37
N TYR A 26 11.99 5.90 -3.13
CA TYR A 26 11.52 7.04 -3.92
C TYR A 26 12.38 8.27 -3.70
N CYS A 27 12.42 9.15 -4.69
CA CYS A 27 13.15 10.40 -4.57
C CYS A 27 12.58 11.27 -3.45
N PRO A 28 13.42 12.03 -2.74
CA PRO A 28 12.91 12.98 -1.75
C PRO A 28 11.90 13.94 -2.38
N GLY A 29 10.76 14.10 -1.72
CA GLY A 29 9.66 14.94 -2.23
C GLY A 29 8.81 14.31 -3.31
N CYS A 30 9.08 13.05 -3.68
CA CYS A 30 8.26 12.33 -4.62
C CYS A 30 6.88 12.02 -4.02
N SER A 31 5.82 12.20 -4.81
CA SER A 31 4.44 11.99 -4.35
C SER A 31 4.14 10.56 -3.95
N HIS A 32 4.90 9.58 -4.43
CA HIS A 32 4.66 8.17 -4.08
C HIS A 32 4.69 7.94 -2.57
N GLY A 33 5.63 8.54 -1.87
CA GLY A 33 5.69 8.41 -0.40
C GLY A 33 4.44 8.93 0.27
N THR A 34 3.94 10.08 -0.16
CA THR A 34 2.72 10.68 0.36
C THR A 34 1.49 9.83 0.05
N VAL A 35 1.39 9.32 -1.18
CA VAL A 35 0.26 8.48 -1.58
C VAL A 35 0.25 7.16 -0.79
N HIS A 36 1.39 6.53 -0.59
CA HIS A 36 1.47 5.30 0.21
C HIS A 36 1.01 5.54 1.64
N LYS A 37 1.39 6.64 2.22
CA LYS A 37 0.95 7.02 3.57
C LYS A 37 -0.56 7.17 3.62
N LEU A 38 -1.16 7.85 2.65
CA LEU A 38 -2.60 8.03 2.58
C LEU A 38 -3.35 6.71 2.39
N ILE A 39 -2.83 5.83 1.54
CA ILE A 39 -3.42 4.50 1.33
C ILE A 39 -3.40 3.72 2.64
N ALA A 40 -2.28 3.71 3.33
CA ALA A 40 -2.16 3.01 4.60
C ALA A 40 -3.11 3.56 5.66
N GLU A 41 -3.26 4.88 5.75
CA GLU A 41 -4.21 5.51 6.66
C GLU A 41 -5.65 5.08 6.38
N VAL A 42 -6.04 5.10 5.11
CA VAL A 42 -7.40 4.72 4.73
C VAL A 42 -7.67 3.24 5.06
N ILE A 43 -6.73 2.36 4.74
CA ILE A 43 -6.89 0.93 5.05
C ILE A 43 -7.02 0.71 6.56
N GLU A 44 -6.20 1.40 7.36
CA GLU A 44 -6.30 1.31 8.82
C GLU A 44 -7.64 1.81 9.34
N GLU A 45 -8.08 2.97 8.87
CA GLU A 45 -9.35 3.57 9.33
C GLU A 45 -10.54 2.69 8.99
N MET A 46 -10.51 2.02 7.86
CA MET A 46 -11.57 1.13 7.42
C MET A 46 -11.50 -0.25 8.09
N GLY A 47 -10.42 -0.54 8.83
CA GLY A 47 -10.23 -1.83 9.47
C GLY A 47 -10.06 -2.99 8.50
N LEU A 48 -9.49 -2.74 7.32
CA LEU A 48 -9.39 -3.71 6.24
C LEU A 48 -7.99 -4.32 6.07
N ALA A 49 -7.06 -4.08 6.99
CA ALA A 49 -5.67 -4.51 6.82
C ALA A 49 -5.52 -6.01 6.53
N GLU A 50 -6.29 -6.85 7.22
CA GLU A 50 -6.24 -8.30 7.05
C GLU A 50 -7.02 -8.80 5.83
N LYS A 51 -7.84 -7.95 5.24
CA LYS A 51 -8.71 -8.31 4.11
C LYS A 51 -8.31 -7.60 2.82
N THR A 52 -7.18 -6.90 2.81
CA THR A 52 -6.73 -6.12 1.67
C THR A 52 -5.58 -6.83 0.98
N VAL A 53 -5.66 -6.94 -0.34
CA VAL A 53 -4.58 -7.46 -1.18
C VAL A 53 -4.19 -6.36 -2.15
N GLY A 54 -2.92 -5.97 -2.12
CA GLY A 54 -2.36 -5.03 -3.07
C GLY A 54 -1.70 -5.77 -4.22
N ILE A 55 -1.82 -5.25 -5.42
CA ILE A 55 -1.14 -5.79 -6.58
C ILE A 55 -0.01 -4.83 -6.94
N SER A 56 1.22 -5.29 -6.76
CA SER A 56 2.41 -4.50 -7.07
C SER A 56 2.65 -4.44 -8.56
N PRO A 57 2.93 -3.24 -9.09
CA PRO A 57 3.22 -3.06 -10.50
C PRO A 57 4.69 -3.26 -10.81
N VAL A 58 5.06 -3.07 -12.07
CA VAL A 58 6.44 -2.88 -12.47
C VAL A 58 6.63 -1.42 -12.84
N GLY A 59 7.47 -0.72 -12.09
CA GLY A 59 7.69 0.72 -12.22
C GLY A 59 8.24 1.29 -10.93
N CYS A 60 8.06 2.57 -10.68
CA CYS A 60 8.58 3.22 -9.47
C CYS A 60 8.05 2.58 -8.19
N SER A 61 6.83 2.09 -8.19
CA SER A 61 6.21 1.51 -7.01
C SER A 61 6.37 -0.02 -6.93
N VAL A 62 7.32 -0.59 -7.66
CA VAL A 62 7.56 -2.04 -7.66
C VAL A 62 7.82 -2.61 -6.26
N PHE A 63 8.42 -1.84 -5.38
CA PHE A 63 8.73 -2.25 -4.01
C PHE A 63 7.67 -1.84 -2.99
N ALA A 64 6.46 -1.50 -3.42
CA ALA A 64 5.39 -1.11 -2.48
C ALA A 64 5.15 -2.17 -1.40
N TYR A 65 5.37 -3.44 -1.71
CA TYR A 65 5.22 -4.53 -0.75
C TYR A 65 6.18 -4.43 0.44
N ASN A 66 7.29 -3.68 0.31
CA ASN A 66 8.21 -3.44 1.42
C ASN A 66 7.74 -2.32 2.35
N TYR A 67 6.80 -1.49 1.92
CA TYR A 67 6.47 -0.27 2.64
C TYR A 67 5.11 -0.29 3.32
N ILE A 68 4.18 -1.08 2.81
CA ILE A 68 2.85 -1.22 3.40
C ILE A 68 2.66 -2.68 3.82
N ASP A 69 2.36 -2.88 5.08
CA ASP A 69 2.24 -4.22 5.68
C ASP A 69 0.85 -4.81 5.46
N ILE A 70 0.58 -5.19 4.23
CA ILE A 70 -0.61 -5.94 3.83
C ILE A 70 -0.16 -7.08 2.92
N ASP A 71 -1.10 -7.91 2.49
CA ASP A 71 -0.78 -8.96 1.51
C ASP A 71 -0.57 -8.37 0.13
N TRP A 72 0.47 -8.80 -0.54
CA TRP A 72 0.83 -8.32 -1.86
C TRP A 72 1.05 -9.45 -2.86
N ILE A 73 0.67 -9.21 -4.10
CA ILE A 73 1.02 -10.05 -5.24
C ILE A 73 1.69 -9.16 -6.27
N GLU A 74 2.88 -9.54 -6.71
CA GLU A 74 3.58 -8.78 -7.73
C GLU A 74 3.22 -9.31 -9.11
N ALA A 75 2.85 -8.40 -10.02
CA ALA A 75 2.44 -8.73 -11.37
C ALA A 75 3.50 -8.32 -12.37
N ALA A 76 3.54 -9.00 -13.52
CA ALA A 76 4.37 -8.57 -14.63
C ALA A 76 3.91 -7.20 -15.15
N HIS A 77 4.81 -6.50 -15.83
CA HIS A 77 4.54 -5.16 -16.37
C HIS A 77 3.28 -5.18 -17.26
N GLY A 78 2.36 -4.27 -16.96
CA GLY A 78 1.10 -4.17 -17.69
C GLY A 78 0.06 -5.24 -17.36
N ARG A 79 0.32 -6.09 -16.37
CA ARG A 79 -0.59 -7.21 -16.04
C ARG A 79 -1.25 -7.10 -14.67
N ALA A 80 -1.02 -6.00 -13.94
CA ALA A 80 -1.57 -5.86 -12.60
C ALA A 80 -3.10 -5.94 -12.57
N LEU A 81 -3.78 -5.31 -13.52
CA LEU A 81 -5.24 -5.34 -13.57
C LEU A 81 -5.78 -6.76 -13.83
N ALA A 82 -5.10 -7.53 -14.68
CA ALA A 82 -5.48 -8.92 -14.94
C ALA A 82 -5.34 -9.77 -13.68
N VAL A 83 -4.24 -9.63 -12.97
CA VAL A 83 -4.00 -10.33 -11.71
C VAL A 83 -5.03 -9.92 -10.67
N ALA A 84 -5.30 -8.62 -10.55
CA ALA A 84 -6.31 -8.10 -9.60
C ALA A 84 -7.70 -8.66 -9.89
N THR A 85 -8.07 -8.76 -11.15
CA THR A 85 -9.35 -9.34 -11.55
C THR A 85 -9.48 -10.79 -11.09
N ALA A 86 -8.42 -11.58 -11.30
CA ALA A 86 -8.42 -12.98 -10.88
C ALA A 86 -8.51 -13.11 -9.36
N VAL A 87 -7.73 -12.33 -8.62
CA VAL A 87 -7.75 -12.36 -7.15
C VAL A 87 -9.12 -11.97 -6.62
N LYS A 88 -9.73 -10.93 -7.18
CA LYS A 88 -11.05 -10.47 -6.76
C LYS A 88 -12.13 -11.52 -6.99
N ARG A 89 -12.04 -12.25 -8.10
CA ARG A 89 -12.97 -13.35 -8.38
C ARG A 89 -12.84 -14.51 -7.42
N LEU A 90 -11.60 -14.82 -7.02
CA LEU A 90 -11.33 -15.90 -6.08
C LEU A 90 -11.72 -15.52 -4.66
N TYR A 91 -11.56 -14.27 -4.28
CA TYR A 91 -11.80 -13.76 -2.94
C TYR A 91 -12.68 -12.51 -3.00
N PRO A 92 -13.97 -12.68 -3.35
CA PRO A 92 -14.83 -11.50 -3.58
C PRO A 92 -15.08 -10.64 -2.34
N GLN A 93 -14.81 -11.16 -1.16
CA GLN A 93 -14.98 -10.41 0.09
C GLN A 93 -13.77 -9.56 0.44
N ASN A 94 -12.63 -9.80 -0.22
CA ASN A 94 -11.43 -9.04 0.03
C ASN A 94 -11.43 -7.75 -0.76
N MET A 95 -10.79 -6.72 -0.22
CA MET A 95 -10.49 -5.51 -0.96
C MET A 95 -9.22 -5.75 -1.77
N VAL A 96 -9.30 -5.55 -3.07
CA VAL A 96 -8.17 -5.72 -3.99
C VAL A 96 -7.95 -4.41 -4.72
N PHE A 97 -6.72 -3.92 -4.69
CA PHE A 97 -6.38 -2.69 -5.41
C PHE A 97 -5.07 -2.85 -6.16
N THR A 98 -4.90 -2.03 -7.19
CA THR A 98 -3.62 -1.89 -7.88
C THR A 98 -3.10 -0.48 -7.66
N TYR A 99 -1.79 -0.36 -7.64
CA TYR A 99 -1.11 0.94 -7.60
C TYR A 99 -0.14 0.94 -8.76
N GLN A 100 -0.46 1.66 -9.84
CA GLN A 100 0.27 1.57 -11.10
C GLN A 100 0.69 2.94 -11.60
N GLY A 101 1.87 3.00 -12.24
CA GLY A 101 2.25 4.16 -13.04
C GLY A 101 1.52 4.16 -14.38
N ASP A 102 1.58 5.28 -15.08
CA ASP A 102 0.93 5.45 -16.37
C ASP A 102 1.44 4.45 -17.42
N GLY A 103 2.75 4.21 -17.44
CA GLY A 103 3.36 3.25 -18.37
C GLY A 103 2.94 1.82 -18.09
N ASP A 104 2.85 1.45 -16.81
CA ASP A 104 2.43 0.11 -16.41
C ASP A 104 0.95 -0.11 -16.74
N LEU A 105 0.13 0.92 -16.55
CA LEU A 105 -1.30 0.82 -16.81
C LEU A 105 -1.60 0.69 -18.31
N SER A 106 -0.83 1.39 -19.14
CA SER A 106 -1.06 1.42 -20.59
C SER A 106 -0.36 0.31 -21.37
N ALA A 107 0.55 -0.40 -20.74
CA ALA A 107 1.33 -1.45 -21.39
C ALA A 107 0.52 -2.69 -21.76
#